data_f25c5beea48e528686be835e9106b925
#
_entry.id   f25c5beea48e528686be835e9106b925
#
_cell.length_a   1.000
_cell.length_b   1.000
_cell.length_c   1.000
_cell.angle_alpha   90.00
_cell.angle_beta   90.00
_cell.angle_gamma   90.00
#
_symmetry.space_group_name_H-M   'P 1'
#
loop_
_entity.id
_entity.type
_entity.pdbx_description
1 polymer ?
#
loop_
_entity_poly.entity_id
_entity_poly.type
_entity_poly.pdbx_seq_one_letter_code
_entity_poly.pdbx_strand_id
1 'polypeptide(L)'
;SRNAGALMQNVLYEVKRIVVGQDHFLERVLVAILAQGHLLVEGVPGLAKTLTVNTLAKTIRGSFKRIQFTPDLLPADLIGTRMYNQRTGDFSTVLGPVFTNFLLADEINRAPAKVQSALLEVMQERQVTIAGESHRVPEPFLVMATQNPIETEGTYPLPEAQVDRFMMKVLVGYPTATEEFVIVESMTGAIQGMQKALNNEEL
;
A
#
# COMPACT_ATOMS: atom_id res chain seq x y z
N SER A 1 22.50 -13.64 -11.40
CA SER A 1 22.56 -12.67 -10.28
C SER A 1 22.99 -11.25 -10.72
N ARG A 2 23.84 -11.07 -11.74
CA ARG A 2 24.23 -9.73 -12.25
C ARG A 2 23.07 -8.93 -12.85
N ASN A 3 22.07 -9.60 -13.39
CA ASN A 3 20.93 -8.95 -14.05
C ASN A 3 19.91 -8.38 -13.03
N ALA A 4 19.75 -9.02 -11.87
CA ALA A 4 18.80 -8.57 -10.85
C ALA A 4 19.25 -7.27 -10.17
N GLY A 5 20.57 -7.11 -9.91
CA GLY A 5 21.11 -5.88 -9.33
C GLY A 5 20.97 -4.68 -10.26
N ALA A 6 21.23 -4.86 -11.56
CA ALA A 6 21.07 -3.80 -12.55
C ALA A 6 19.59 -3.41 -12.72
N LEU A 7 18.68 -4.37 -12.70
CA LEU A 7 17.24 -4.12 -12.76
C LEU A 7 16.77 -3.30 -11.54
N MET A 8 17.25 -3.66 -10.35
CA MET A 8 16.92 -2.94 -9.12
C MET A 8 17.46 -1.51 -9.11
N GLN A 9 18.68 -1.30 -9.61
CA GLN A 9 19.23 0.05 -9.76
C GLN A 9 18.41 0.91 -10.72
N ASN A 10 17.92 0.33 -11.81
CA ASN A 10 17.03 1.04 -12.74
C ASN A 10 15.70 1.40 -12.09
N VAL A 11 15.08 0.48 -11.33
CA VAL A 11 13.86 0.74 -10.59
C VAL A 11 14.07 1.86 -9.57
N LEU A 12 15.15 1.80 -8.79
CA LEU A 12 15.54 2.85 -7.85
C LEU A 12 15.69 4.21 -8.54
N TYR A 13 16.38 4.25 -9.66
CA TYR A 13 16.59 5.47 -10.43
C TYR A 13 15.27 6.09 -10.91
N GLU A 14 14.38 5.29 -11.51
CA GLU A 14 13.08 5.77 -11.98
C GLU A 14 12.18 6.27 -10.84
N VAL A 15 12.15 5.57 -9.71
CA VAL A 15 11.35 6.01 -8.56
C VAL A 15 11.92 7.28 -7.93
N LYS A 16 13.26 7.40 -7.81
CA LYS A 16 13.93 8.60 -7.27
C LYS A 16 13.72 9.86 -8.11
N ARG A 17 13.42 9.72 -9.39
CA ARG A 17 13.05 10.87 -10.25
C ARG A 17 11.72 11.51 -9.85
N ILE A 18 10.84 10.75 -9.19
CA ILE A 18 9.48 11.18 -8.84
C ILE A 18 9.38 11.46 -7.34
N VAL A 19 10.09 10.66 -6.53
CA VAL A 19 10.04 10.73 -5.06
C VAL A 19 11.37 11.24 -4.55
N VAL A 20 11.35 12.42 -3.94
CA VAL A 20 12.54 13.07 -3.38
C VAL A 20 12.55 12.92 -1.86
N GLY A 21 13.73 12.69 -1.28
CA GLY A 21 13.94 12.69 0.17
C GLY A 21 13.50 11.43 0.92
N GLN A 22 13.12 10.33 0.21
CA GLN A 22 12.64 9.08 0.81
C GLN A 22 13.53 7.87 0.50
N ASP A 23 14.83 8.08 0.31
CA ASP A 23 15.77 7.03 -0.12
C ASP A 23 15.76 5.81 0.80
N HIS A 24 15.86 6.01 2.10
CA HIS A 24 15.84 4.92 3.07
C HIS A 24 14.51 4.16 3.10
N PHE A 25 13.41 4.87 2.95
CA PHE A 25 12.10 4.26 2.89
C PHE A 25 11.96 3.40 1.64
N LEU A 26 12.36 3.93 0.48
CA LEU A 26 12.33 3.20 -0.79
C LEU A 26 13.20 1.93 -0.74
N GLU A 27 14.40 2.02 -0.19
CA GLU A 27 15.27 0.86 -0.01
C GLU A 27 14.62 -0.23 0.84
N ARG A 28 13.96 0.13 1.95
CA ARG A 28 13.22 -0.82 2.80
C ARG A 28 12.06 -1.49 2.05
N VAL A 29 11.33 -0.74 1.24
CA VAL A 29 10.24 -1.29 0.41
C VAL A 29 10.80 -2.28 -0.60
N LEU A 30 11.89 -1.95 -1.27
CA LEU A 30 12.53 -2.85 -2.25
C LEU A 30 13.07 -4.14 -1.59
N VAL A 31 13.70 -4.03 -0.42
CA VAL A 31 14.15 -5.19 0.35
C VAL A 31 12.95 -6.09 0.72
N ALA A 32 11.83 -5.50 1.15
CA ALA A 32 10.63 -6.26 1.48
C ALA A 32 10.05 -7.00 0.27
N ILE A 33 10.05 -6.37 -0.91
CA ILE A 33 9.61 -7.02 -2.15
C ILE A 33 10.50 -8.21 -2.49
N LEU A 34 11.81 -8.04 -2.45
CA LEU A 34 12.78 -9.10 -2.76
C LEU A 34 12.70 -10.27 -1.78
N ALA A 35 12.49 -9.97 -0.51
CA ALA A 35 12.36 -10.96 0.55
C ALA A 35 10.93 -11.54 0.66
N GLN A 36 10.00 -11.08 -0.18
CA GLN A 36 8.57 -11.45 -0.12
C GLN A 36 7.95 -11.20 1.27
N GLY A 37 8.42 -10.18 1.97
CA GLY A 37 7.93 -9.77 3.27
C GLY A 37 6.94 -8.61 3.20
N HIS A 38 6.43 -8.20 4.35
CA HIS A 38 5.49 -7.09 4.51
C HIS A 38 6.08 -6.04 5.44
N LEU A 39 5.60 -4.79 5.34
CA LEU A 39 6.10 -3.65 6.10
C LEU A 39 5.05 -3.08 7.04
N LEU A 40 5.45 -2.78 8.28
CA LEU A 40 4.70 -1.92 9.19
C LEU A 40 5.40 -0.56 9.25
N VAL A 41 4.71 0.49 8.89
CA VAL A 41 5.22 1.85 8.90
C VAL A 41 4.56 2.62 10.03
N GLU A 42 5.37 3.07 10.96
CA GLU A 42 4.93 3.89 12.09
C GLU A 42 5.39 5.33 11.90
N GLY A 43 4.49 6.27 12.12
CA GLY A 43 4.78 7.69 12.01
C GLY A 43 3.65 8.47 11.37
N VAL A 44 3.91 9.74 11.11
CA VAL A 44 2.91 10.68 10.59
C VAL A 44 2.42 10.25 9.22
N PRO A 45 1.09 10.22 8.99
CA PRO A 45 0.54 9.97 7.66
C PRO A 45 1.06 11.05 6.69
N GLY A 46 1.57 10.63 5.53
CA GLY A 46 2.12 11.54 4.54
C GLY A 46 1.92 11.04 3.12
N LEU A 47 1.63 11.98 2.22
CA LEU A 47 1.47 11.75 0.78
C LEU A 47 2.70 11.05 0.15
N ALA A 48 3.89 11.30 0.70
CA ALA A 48 5.14 10.73 0.21
C ALA A 48 5.16 9.20 0.25
N LYS A 49 4.60 8.58 1.29
CA LYS A 49 4.53 7.10 1.41
C LYS A 49 3.65 6.51 0.32
N THR A 50 2.45 7.07 0.13
CA THR A 50 1.51 6.64 -0.91
C THR A 50 2.10 6.83 -2.30
N LEU A 51 2.72 7.98 -2.53
CA LEU A 51 3.37 8.29 -3.81
C LEU A 51 4.51 7.31 -4.10
N THR A 52 5.36 7.01 -3.13
CA THR A 52 6.48 6.07 -3.28
C THR A 52 5.99 4.69 -3.71
N VAL A 53 5.02 4.13 -2.99
CA VAL A 53 4.52 2.76 -3.28
C VAL A 53 3.75 2.70 -4.59
N ASN A 54 2.94 3.72 -4.89
CA ASN A 54 2.21 3.80 -6.16
C ASN A 54 3.17 3.94 -7.36
N THR A 55 4.20 4.78 -7.23
CA THR A 55 5.22 4.94 -8.28
C THR A 55 6.00 3.65 -8.49
N LEU A 56 6.38 2.99 -7.40
CA LEU A 56 7.06 1.70 -7.48
C LEU A 56 6.17 0.65 -8.16
N ALA A 57 4.90 0.55 -7.79
CA ALA A 57 3.95 -0.35 -8.42
C ALA A 57 3.86 -0.12 -9.94
N LYS A 58 3.75 1.13 -10.37
CA LYS A 58 3.75 1.50 -11.80
C LYS A 58 5.04 1.11 -12.50
N THR A 59 6.20 1.36 -11.87
CA THR A 59 7.51 1.06 -12.44
C THR A 59 7.69 -0.43 -12.72
N ILE A 60 7.19 -1.30 -11.85
CA ILE A 60 7.27 -2.76 -12.02
C ILE A 60 6.02 -3.36 -12.67
N ARG A 61 5.12 -2.53 -13.19
CA ARG A 61 3.84 -2.92 -13.82
C ARG A 61 2.95 -3.77 -12.92
N GLY A 62 2.99 -3.53 -11.62
CA GLY A 62 2.12 -4.14 -10.63
C GLY A 62 0.87 -3.31 -10.35
N SER A 63 -0.18 -3.95 -9.87
CA SER A 63 -1.38 -3.27 -9.40
C SER A 63 -1.16 -2.69 -8.00
N PHE A 64 -1.77 -1.54 -7.72
CA PHE A 64 -1.75 -0.86 -6.43
C PHE A 64 -3.16 -0.55 -5.96
N LYS A 65 -3.43 -0.82 -4.69
CA LYS A 65 -4.66 -0.39 -4.02
C LYS A 65 -4.35 0.20 -2.65
N ARG A 66 -5.18 1.15 -2.22
CA ARG A 66 -5.13 1.74 -0.88
C ARG A 66 -6.45 1.48 -0.17
N ILE A 67 -6.38 1.09 1.09
CA ILE A 67 -7.53 0.95 1.98
C ILE A 67 -7.27 1.80 3.21
N GLN A 68 -8.21 2.70 3.51
CA GLN A 68 -8.24 3.41 4.79
C GLN A 68 -8.96 2.53 5.81
N PHE A 69 -8.28 2.19 6.90
CA PHE A 69 -8.88 1.43 7.99
C PHE A 69 -9.71 2.35 8.88
N THR A 70 -10.92 1.93 9.20
CA THR A 70 -11.91 2.67 9.98
C THR A 70 -12.62 1.73 10.98
N PRO A 71 -13.26 2.27 12.06
CA PRO A 71 -13.93 1.44 13.05
C PRO A 71 -15.11 0.61 12.51
N ASP A 72 -15.72 1.03 11.42
CA ASP A 72 -16.87 0.37 10.77
C ASP A 72 -16.50 -0.62 9.66
N LEU A 73 -15.20 -0.72 9.32
CA LEU A 73 -14.71 -1.65 8.32
C LEU A 73 -14.98 -3.10 8.72
N LEU A 74 -15.41 -3.92 7.77
CA LEU A 74 -15.66 -5.34 7.95
C LEU A 74 -14.59 -6.19 7.23
N PRO A 75 -14.33 -7.43 7.67
CA PRO A 75 -13.43 -8.34 6.96
C PRO A 75 -13.80 -8.54 5.48
N ALA A 76 -15.10 -8.60 5.15
CA ALA A 76 -15.57 -8.73 3.77
C ALA A 76 -15.19 -7.54 2.89
N ASP A 77 -15.03 -6.34 3.46
CA ASP A 77 -14.57 -5.15 2.71
C ASP A 77 -13.12 -5.30 2.25
N LEU A 78 -12.32 -6.13 2.92
CA LEU A 78 -10.95 -6.44 2.54
C LEU A 78 -10.86 -7.60 1.56
N ILE A 79 -11.51 -8.71 1.91
CA ILE A 79 -11.31 -9.99 1.21
C ILE A 79 -12.29 -10.20 0.06
N GLY A 80 -13.44 -9.55 0.10
CA GLY A 80 -14.49 -9.75 -0.87
C GLY A 80 -15.65 -10.56 -0.32
N THR A 81 -16.64 -10.75 -1.15
CA THR A 81 -17.89 -11.41 -0.78
C THR A 81 -18.53 -12.14 -1.95
N ARG A 82 -19.46 -13.01 -1.66
CA ARG A 82 -20.33 -13.63 -2.65
C ARG A 82 -21.64 -12.83 -2.76
N MET A 83 -21.95 -12.38 -3.96
CA MET A 83 -23.14 -11.59 -4.24
C MET A 83 -24.14 -12.39 -5.05
N TYR A 84 -25.43 -12.27 -4.69
CA TYR A 84 -26.53 -12.80 -5.46
C TYR A 84 -27.02 -11.78 -6.49
N ASN A 85 -27.05 -12.16 -7.75
CA ASN A 85 -27.61 -11.34 -8.81
C ASN A 85 -29.07 -11.71 -9.02
N GLN A 86 -29.97 -10.86 -8.57
CA GLN A 86 -31.44 -11.09 -8.68
C GLN A 86 -31.93 -11.21 -10.13
N ARG A 87 -31.24 -10.59 -11.09
CA ARG A 87 -31.64 -10.60 -12.49
C ARG A 87 -31.33 -11.92 -13.20
N THR A 88 -30.18 -12.54 -12.86
CA THR A 88 -29.74 -13.80 -13.47
C THR A 88 -30.05 -15.02 -12.61
N GLY A 89 -30.35 -14.84 -11.33
CA GLY A 89 -30.53 -15.92 -10.38
C GLY A 89 -29.23 -16.58 -9.90
N ASP A 90 -28.07 -16.01 -10.27
CA ASP A 90 -26.77 -16.60 -10.02
C ASP A 90 -26.03 -15.92 -8.88
N PHE A 91 -25.09 -16.65 -8.28
CA PHE A 91 -24.11 -16.10 -7.35
C PHE A 91 -22.79 -15.81 -8.06
N SER A 92 -22.22 -14.65 -7.80
CA SER A 92 -20.88 -14.26 -8.26
C SER A 92 -19.99 -13.87 -7.10
N THR A 93 -18.72 -14.24 -7.18
CA THR A 93 -17.71 -13.81 -6.19
C THR A 93 -17.14 -12.46 -6.62
N VAL A 94 -17.21 -11.48 -5.71
CA VAL A 94 -16.58 -10.17 -5.88
C VAL A 94 -15.35 -10.13 -5.01
N LEU A 95 -14.18 -10.12 -5.65
CA LEU A 95 -12.89 -10.07 -4.96
C LEU A 95 -12.64 -8.70 -4.34
N GLY A 96 -12.19 -8.69 -3.10
CA GLY A 96 -11.89 -7.46 -2.36
C GLY A 96 -10.57 -6.81 -2.76
N PRO A 97 -10.25 -5.67 -2.16
CA PRO A 97 -9.04 -4.91 -2.47
C PRO A 97 -7.73 -5.60 -2.11
N VAL A 98 -7.71 -6.63 -1.27
CA VAL A 98 -6.50 -7.42 -1.00
C VAL A 98 -5.96 -8.14 -2.25
N PHE A 99 -6.79 -8.31 -3.28
CA PHE A 99 -6.37 -8.87 -4.56
C PHE A 99 -5.68 -7.80 -5.41
N THR A 100 -4.44 -7.50 -5.03
CA THR A 100 -3.54 -6.57 -5.68
C THR A 100 -2.10 -6.96 -5.39
N ASN A 101 -1.14 -6.47 -6.19
CA ASN A 101 0.28 -6.70 -5.92
C ASN A 101 0.79 -5.88 -4.73
N PHE A 102 0.36 -4.61 -4.66
CA PHE A 102 0.78 -3.66 -3.62
C PHE A 102 -0.45 -3.12 -2.92
N LEU A 103 -0.56 -3.41 -1.64
CA LEU A 103 -1.64 -2.93 -0.79
C LEU A 103 -1.09 -1.97 0.26
N LEU A 104 -1.59 -0.73 0.25
CA LEU A 104 -1.40 0.21 1.34
C LEU A 104 -2.61 0.11 2.28
N ALA A 105 -2.40 -0.51 3.45
CA ALA A 105 -3.37 -0.58 4.53
C ALA A 105 -3.12 0.58 5.50
N ASP A 106 -3.86 1.67 5.31
CA ASP A 106 -3.60 2.93 6.02
C ASP A 106 -4.33 2.97 7.36
N GLU A 107 -3.61 3.35 8.42
CA GLU A 107 -4.09 3.43 9.80
C GLU A 107 -4.72 2.11 10.32
N ILE A 108 -4.00 1.01 10.18
CA ILE A 108 -4.49 -0.35 10.52
C ILE A 108 -5.01 -0.45 11.96
N ASN A 109 -4.48 0.35 12.88
CA ASN A 109 -4.89 0.39 14.29
C ASN A 109 -6.26 1.09 14.53
N ARG A 110 -6.89 1.64 13.50
CA ARG A 110 -8.24 2.23 13.60
C ARG A 110 -9.37 1.22 13.37
N ALA A 111 -9.08 0.07 12.81
CA ALA A 111 -10.08 -0.95 12.58
C ALA A 111 -10.12 -1.99 13.71
N PRO A 112 -11.28 -2.64 13.93
CA PRO A 112 -11.42 -3.68 14.93
C PRO A 112 -10.49 -4.87 14.70
N ALA A 113 -10.18 -5.61 15.77
CA ALA A 113 -9.27 -6.75 15.74
C ALA A 113 -9.62 -7.81 14.67
N LYS A 114 -10.91 -8.02 14.39
CA LYS A 114 -11.37 -8.94 13.33
C LYS A 114 -10.83 -8.55 11.94
N VAL A 115 -10.84 -7.26 11.65
CA VAL A 115 -10.38 -6.73 10.34
C VAL A 115 -8.88 -6.82 10.25
N GLN A 116 -8.17 -6.45 11.31
CA GLN A 116 -6.71 -6.60 11.40
C GLN A 116 -6.31 -8.08 11.20
N SER A 117 -6.98 -9.00 11.88
CA SER A 117 -6.72 -10.44 11.77
C SER A 117 -6.97 -10.97 10.36
N ALA A 118 -8.01 -10.50 9.68
CA ALA A 118 -8.28 -10.87 8.30
C ALA A 118 -7.14 -10.45 7.36
N LEU A 119 -6.63 -9.22 7.49
CA LEU A 119 -5.49 -8.77 6.71
C LEU A 119 -4.23 -9.62 6.99
N LEU A 120 -3.93 -9.84 8.26
CA LEU A 120 -2.74 -10.60 8.68
C LEU A 120 -2.79 -12.06 8.21
N GLU A 121 -3.98 -12.66 8.17
CA GLU A 121 -4.18 -13.99 7.62
C GLU A 121 -3.86 -14.01 6.11
N VAL A 122 -4.37 -13.06 5.34
CA VAL A 122 -4.06 -12.94 3.90
C VAL A 122 -2.56 -12.75 3.66
N MET A 123 -1.89 -11.96 4.49
CA MET A 123 -0.44 -11.76 4.41
C MET A 123 0.34 -13.06 4.61
N GLN A 124 -0.13 -13.89 5.53
CA GLN A 124 0.52 -15.17 5.86
C GLN A 124 0.20 -16.27 4.85
N GLU A 125 -1.08 -16.46 4.54
CA GLU A 125 -1.57 -17.57 3.72
C GLU A 125 -1.48 -17.28 2.21
N ARG A 126 -1.38 -16.02 1.81
CA ARG A 126 -1.38 -15.54 0.41
C ARG A 126 -2.58 -16.01 -0.39
N GLN A 127 -3.63 -16.33 0.31
CA GLN A 127 -4.91 -16.73 -0.25
C GLN A 127 -6.06 -16.36 0.70
N VAL A 128 -7.25 -16.31 0.15
CA VAL A 128 -8.50 -16.02 0.86
C VAL A 128 -9.52 -17.07 0.50
N THR A 129 -10.33 -17.51 1.47
CA THR A 129 -11.47 -18.40 1.23
C THR A 129 -12.76 -17.59 1.30
N ILE A 130 -13.52 -17.58 0.19
CA ILE A 130 -14.81 -16.91 0.07
C ILE A 130 -15.86 -17.96 -0.29
N ALA A 131 -16.86 -18.15 0.57
CA ALA A 131 -17.94 -19.13 0.36
C ALA A 131 -17.43 -20.57 0.02
N GLY A 132 -16.33 -20.98 0.64
CA GLY A 132 -15.73 -22.30 0.43
C GLY A 132 -14.75 -22.41 -0.73
N GLU A 133 -14.58 -21.36 -1.54
CA GLU A 133 -13.62 -21.32 -2.64
C GLU A 133 -12.38 -20.52 -2.25
N SER A 134 -11.20 -21.09 -2.49
CA SER A 134 -9.92 -20.43 -2.20
C SER A 134 -9.40 -19.67 -3.42
N HIS A 135 -9.07 -18.41 -3.20
CA HIS A 135 -8.55 -17.49 -4.20
C HIS A 135 -7.16 -17.01 -3.77
N ARG A 136 -6.16 -17.22 -4.61
CA ARG A 136 -4.79 -16.72 -4.35
C ARG A 136 -4.69 -15.25 -4.68
N VAL A 137 -3.94 -14.51 -3.85
CA VAL A 137 -3.58 -13.12 -4.17
C VAL A 137 -2.51 -13.09 -5.27
N PRO A 138 -2.46 -12.01 -6.09
CA PRO A 138 -1.43 -11.87 -7.13
C PRO A 138 -0.01 -11.83 -6.54
N GLU A 139 0.97 -12.35 -7.28
CA GLU A 139 2.39 -12.25 -6.94
C GLU A 139 3.10 -11.25 -7.86
N PRO A 140 4.05 -10.46 -7.36
CA PRO A 140 4.44 -10.30 -5.96
C PRO A 140 3.32 -9.67 -5.12
N PHE A 141 3.22 -10.04 -3.84
CA PHE A 141 2.25 -9.49 -2.90
C PHE A 141 2.95 -8.83 -1.73
N LEU A 142 2.84 -7.51 -1.66
CA LEU A 142 3.37 -6.69 -0.56
C LEU A 142 2.25 -5.91 0.10
N VAL A 143 2.11 -6.07 1.41
CA VAL A 143 1.30 -5.19 2.25
C VAL A 143 2.22 -4.22 2.97
N MET A 144 1.91 -2.95 2.84
CA MET A 144 2.45 -1.89 3.66
C MET A 144 1.33 -1.36 4.55
N ALA A 145 1.38 -1.72 5.82
CA ALA A 145 0.45 -1.21 6.81
C ALA A 145 1.02 0.03 7.48
N THR A 146 0.20 1.04 7.73
CA THR A 146 0.59 2.21 8.52
C THR A 146 -0.15 2.21 9.85
N GLN A 147 0.49 2.74 10.88
CA GLN A 147 -0.14 3.08 12.14
C GLN A 147 0.36 4.43 12.65
N ASN A 148 -0.55 5.19 13.25
CA ASN A 148 -0.20 6.45 13.90
C ASN A 148 -0.10 6.20 15.42
N PRO A 149 1.09 6.35 16.03
CA PRO A 149 1.27 6.08 17.46
C PRO A 149 0.66 7.17 18.37
N ILE A 150 0.32 8.33 17.82
CA ILE A 150 -0.07 9.51 18.62
C ILE A 150 -1.57 9.49 18.99
N GLU A 151 -2.41 8.80 18.23
CA GLU A 151 -3.84 8.70 18.50
C GLU A 151 -4.14 7.54 19.46
N THR A 152 -4.41 7.83 20.72
CA THR A 152 -4.76 6.84 21.73
C THR A 152 -6.27 6.57 21.82
N GLU A 153 -7.12 7.51 21.42
CA GLU A 153 -8.57 7.37 21.43
C GLU A 153 -9.08 6.73 20.14
N GLY A 154 -9.95 5.72 20.27
CA GLY A 154 -10.57 5.04 19.12
C GLY A 154 -9.62 4.15 18.32
N THR A 155 -8.50 3.70 18.92
CA THR A 155 -7.54 2.79 18.29
C THR A 155 -7.60 1.39 18.92
N TYR A 156 -7.26 0.40 18.10
CA TYR A 156 -7.12 -1.00 18.46
C TYR A 156 -5.66 -1.41 18.24
N PRO A 157 -4.80 -1.37 19.28
CA PRO A 157 -3.39 -1.68 19.11
C PRO A 157 -3.19 -3.09 18.58
N LEU A 158 -2.23 -3.25 17.69
CA LEU A 158 -1.80 -4.57 17.22
C LEU A 158 -1.09 -5.30 18.38
N PRO A 159 -1.50 -6.52 18.73
CA PRO A 159 -0.74 -7.36 19.64
C PRO A 159 0.68 -7.61 19.13
N GLU A 160 1.65 -7.71 20.02
CA GLU A 160 3.06 -7.91 19.66
C GLU A 160 3.27 -9.14 18.76
N ALA A 161 2.61 -10.24 19.06
CA ALA A 161 2.63 -11.45 18.24
C ALA A 161 2.10 -11.26 16.80
N GLN A 162 1.32 -10.21 16.55
CA GLN A 162 0.84 -9.86 15.22
C GLN A 162 1.80 -8.91 14.49
N VAL A 163 2.53 -8.08 15.23
CA VAL A 163 3.58 -7.22 14.68
C VAL A 163 4.71 -8.05 14.07
N ASP A 164 5.01 -9.21 14.65
CA ASP A 164 6.03 -10.15 14.16
C ASP A 164 5.75 -10.72 12.76
N ARG A 165 4.52 -10.58 12.27
CA ARG A 165 4.17 -10.97 10.88
C ARG A 165 4.69 -9.99 9.82
N PHE A 166 5.08 -8.79 10.25
CA PHE A 166 5.76 -7.84 9.40
C PHE A 166 7.27 -8.09 9.43
N MET A 167 7.87 -8.14 8.26
CA MET A 167 9.32 -8.36 8.14
C MET A 167 10.13 -7.23 8.76
N MET A 168 9.63 -6.00 8.65
CA MET A 168 10.27 -4.81 9.19
C MET A 168 9.22 -3.81 9.71
N LYS A 169 9.59 -3.16 10.83
CA LYS A 169 8.92 -1.95 11.30
C LYS A 169 9.79 -0.75 10.91
N VAL A 170 9.23 0.16 10.13
CA VAL A 170 9.90 1.36 9.64
C VAL A 170 9.33 2.58 10.33
N LEU A 171 10.19 3.33 11.03
CA LEU A 171 9.81 4.60 11.63
C LEU A 171 10.02 5.71 10.60
N VAL A 172 8.97 6.47 10.32
CA VAL A 172 9.01 7.60 9.41
C VAL A 172 8.68 8.87 10.20
N GLY A 173 9.68 9.73 10.33
CA GLY A 173 9.52 11.05 10.95
C GLY A 173 8.82 12.06 10.03
N TYR A 174 8.66 13.27 10.53
CA TYR A 174 8.26 14.40 9.70
C TYR A 174 9.35 14.66 8.64
N PRO A 175 8.95 15.03 7.41
CA PRO A 175 9.92 15.52 6.43
C PRO A 175 10.63 16.76 7.02
N THR A 176 11.90 16.90 6.66
CA THR A 176 12.64 18.12 6.98
C THR A 176 12.07 19.29 6.18
N ALA A 177 12.25 20.53 6.65
CA ALA A 177 11.77 21.71 5.94
C ALA A 177 12.28 21.78 4.48
N THR A 178 13.48 21.24 4.22
CA THR A 178 14.06 21.16 2.87
C THR A 178 13.32 20.12 2.01
N GLU A 179 12.93 18.98 2.58
CA GLU A 179 12.17 17.94 1.88
C GLU A 179 10.74 18.40 1.60
N GLU A 180 10.10 19.12 2.53
CA GLU A 180 8.79 19.73 2.32
C GLU A 180 8.80 20.72 1.16
N PHE A 181 9.83 21.58 1.09
CA PHE A 181 9.97 22.52 -0.01
C PHE A 181 10.07 21.83 -1.37
N VAL A 182 10.88 20.78 -1.48
CA VAL A 182 11.05 20.03 -2.73
C VAL A 182 9.76 19.28 -3.11
N ILE A 183 9.00 18.77 -2.14
CA ILE A 183 7.70 18.13 -2.40
C ILE A 183 6.71 19.15 -2.97
N VAL A 184 6.63 20.34 -2.39
CA VAL A 184 5.75 21.42 -2.86
C VAL A 184 6.16 21.90 -4.25
N GLU A 185 7.45 22.06 -4.51
CA GLU A 185 7.97 22.49 -5.81
C GLU A 185 7.69 21.46 -6.91
N SER A 186 7.87 20.17 -6.62
CA SER A 186 7.56 19.10 -7.58
C SER A 186 6.06 18.97 -7.85
N MET A 187 5.20 19.21 -6.86
CA MET A 187 3.74 19.25 -7.05
C MET A 187 3.29 20.44 -7.88
N THR A 188 3.84 21.63 -7.64
CA THR A 188 3.52 22.83 -8.41
C THR A 188 4.05 22.74 -9.85
N GLY A 189 5.22 22.17 -10.07
CA GLY A 189 5.76 21.89 -11.40
C GLY A 189 4.92 20.90 -12.21
N ALA A 190 4.38 19.86 -11.57
CA ALA A 190 3.47 18.91 -12.19
C ALA A 190 2.12 19.53 -12.56
N ILE A 191 1.59 20.43 -11.74
CA ILE A 191 0.34 21.17 -12.02
C ILE A 191 0.54 22.12 -13.19
N GLN A 192 1.66 22.85 -13.26
CA GLN A 192 1.99 23.73 -14.38
C GLN A 192 2.20 22.94 -15.69
N GLY A 193 2.79 21.76 -15.63
CA GLY A 193 2.92 20.85 -16.78
C GLY A 193 1.57 20.38 -17.31
N MET A 194 0.63 20.02 -16.42
CA MET A 194 -0.74 19.65 -16.78
C MET A 194 -1.53 20.81 -17.42
N GLN A 195 -1.43 22.01 -16.87
CA GLN A 195 -2.09 23.20 -17.43
C GLN A 195 -1.55 23.56 -18.80
N LYS A 196 -0.24 23.41 -19.04
CA LYS A 196 0.37 23.62 -20.35
C LYS A 196 -0.08 22.59 -21.38
N ALA A 197 -0.27 21.33 -20.98
CA ALA A 197 -0.76 20.29 -21.87
C ALA A 197 -2.23 20.53 -22.27
N LEU A 198 -3.08 20.93 -21.32
CA LEU A 198 -4.49 21.25 -21.58
C LEU A 198 -4.66 22.46 -22.50
N ASN A 199 -3.82 23.50 -22.37
CA ASN A 199 -3.89 24.69 -23.22
C ASN A 199 -3.32 24.46 -24.63
N ASN A 200 -2.57 23.38 -24.88
CA ASN A 200 -2.07 23.02 -26.21
C ASN A 200 -3.03 22.10 -26.99
N GLU A 201 -4.09 21.58 -26.38
CA GLU A 201 -5.12 20.81 -27.09
C GLU A 201 -6.32 21.67 -27.57
N GLU A 202 -6.33 22.98 -27.27
CA GLU A 202 -7.36 23.92 -27.70
C GLU A 202 -6.91 24.80 -28.90
N LEU A 203 -5.88 24.45 -29.64
CA LEU A 203 -5.43 25.03 -30.90
C LEU A 203 -5.41 23.95 -31.99
#